data_88195ac4b207606dc529e7452f4987ec
#
_entry.id   88195ac4b207606dc529e7452f4987ec
#
_cell.length_a   1.000
_cell.length_b   1.000
_cell.length_c   1.000
_cell.angle_alpha   90.00
_cell.angle_beta   90.00
_cell.angle_gamma   90.00
#
_symmetry.space_group_name_H-M   'P 1'
#
loop_
_entity.id
_entity.type
_entity.pdbx_description
1 polymer ?
#
loop_
_entity_poly.entity_id
_entity_poly.type
_entity_poly.pdbx_seq_one_letter_code
_entity_poly.pdbx_strand_id
1 'polypeptide(L)'
;MNEVQEPDRVPMSRRERDVLAVLRGVSSGERTQVEAARLLKKSVRQIRRMQRAMEATGDAALVHGLRGRPSNHRHDPSLRKRVLATYRREYADFGPTFAVEKLADDGSVVGVETLRRWLLAEGLWTRRRHRDPHRSRRPRRGCFGEPVQMDASIHDWLEGRGETVVLITMIDDATSRVLARFYPAGTVETHMDLLKRWLRTYGRPLALYTDRHGIFEVHEKGQPLADPDAVTQFGRALGELDIALIRAHSPQAKGRVERSFGTAQDRWVKELRLAKARTCAAANAVLDGLLPKHNRRFAVAPRVTTDGHRALGRGFDLGSILSVWHERVVSNDYVVRWAHRHYQLLPPAVPGLRGGRVVIEERRDGGVVMRFGTHRLRYREIDAKKDEEAGGGRERETGERTRRRRPSGSGPYKPAADHPWRNGGKK
;
A
#
# COMPACT_ATOMS: atom_id res chain seq x y z
N MET A 1 -0.11 -55.02 -58.87
CA MET A 1 0.53 -54.42 -57.69
C MET A 1 -0.55 -54.30 -56.64
N ASN A 2 -0.53 -55.22 -55.61
CA ASN A 2 -1.50 -55.22 -54.53
C ASN A 2 -1.15 -54.05 -53.60
N GLU A 3 -1.99 -53.03 -53.49
CA GLU A 3 -1.94 -52.05 -52.42
C GLU A 3 -2.22 -52.77 -51.12
N VAL A 4 -1.17 -52.92 -50.32
CA VAL A 4 -1.31 -53.33 -48.90
C VAL A 4 -2.02 -52.21 -48.19
N GLN A 5 -3.32 -52.35 -47.93
CA GLN A 5 -4.08 -51.48 -47.03
C GLN A 5 -3.41 -51.50 -45.67
N GLU A 6 -2.79 -50.37 -45.27
CA GLU A 6 -2.29 -50.23 -43.90
C GLU A 6 -3.45 -50.47 -42.92
N PRO A 7 -3.24 -51.27 -41.84
CA PRO A 7 -4.29 -51.57 -40.90
C PRO A 7 -4.77 -50.24 -40.27
N ASP A 8 -6.09 -50.06 -40.26
CA ASP A 8 -6.80 -48.88 -39.76
C ASP A 8 -6.36 -48.59 -38.31
N ARG A 9 -5.40 -47.65 -38.16
CA ARG A 9 -4.82 -47.31 -36.86
C ARG A 9 -5.76 -46.39 -36.11
N VAL A 10 -6.48 -46.92 -35.10
CA VAL A 10 -7.35 -46.13 -34.22
C VAL A 10 -6.50 -45.37 -33.20
N PRO A 11 -6.45 -44.04 -33.26
CA PRO A 11 -5.68 -43.24 -32.27
C PRO A 11 -6.34 -43.31 -30.88
N MET A 12 -5.64 -43.91 -29.91
CA MET A 12 -6.12 -44.11 -28.56
C MET A 12 -5.30 -43.34 -27.51
N SER A 13 -5.95 -42.76 -26.51
CA SER A 13 -5.30 -42.26 -25.32
C SER A 13 -4.71 -43.39 -24.47
N ARG A 14 -3.75 -43.08 -23.58
CA ARG A 14 -3.20 -44.10 -22.65
C ARG A 14 -4.31 -44.86 -21.91
N ARG A 15 -5.32 -44.12 -21.38
CA ARG A 15 -6.44 -44.76 -20.65
C ARG A 15 -7.28 -45.70 -21.53
N GLU A 16 -7.50 -45.36 -22.79
CA GLU A 16 -8.24 -46.22 -23.72
C GLU A 16 -7.43 -47.47 -24.07
N ARG A 17 -6.11 -47.34 -24.23
CA ARG A 17 -5.21 -48.48 -24.43
C ARG A 17 -5.18 -49.41 -23.19
N ASP A 18 -5.18 -48.85 -21.98
CA ASP A 18 -5.25 -49.63 -20.75
C ASP A 18 -6.58 -50.40 -20.65
N VAL A 19 -7.69 -49.78 -21.03
CA VAL A 19 -9.01 -50.39 -21.12
C VAL A 19 -9.01 -51.50 -22.16
N LEU A 20 -8.45 -51.25 -23.35
CA LEU A 20 -8.35 -52.26 -24.44
C LEU A 20 -7.56 -53.49 -23.98
N ALA A 21 -6.39 -53.29 -23.34
CA ALA A 21 -5.56 -54.39 -22.86
C ALA A 21 -6.30 -55.27 -21.84
N VAL A 22 -7.05 -54.65 -20.91
CA VAL A 22 -7.84 -55.40 -19.91
C VAL A 22 -8.99 -56.15 -20.58
N LEU A 23 -9.70 -55.55 -21.52
CA LEU A 23 -10.83 -56.19 -22.20
C LEU A 23 -10.37 -57.29 -23.15
N ARG A 24 -9.24 -57.18 -23.83
CA ARG A 24 -8.63 -58.26 -24.60
C ARG A 24 -8.29 -59.45 -23.73
N GLY A 25 -7.76 -59.23 -22.51
CA GLY A 25 -7.54 -60.30 -21.55
C GLY A 25 -8.84 -60.99 -21.06
N VAL A 26 -9.97 -60.28 -21.09
CA VAL A 26 -11.27 -60.91 -20.83
C VAL A 26 -11.74 -61.73 -22.02
N SER A 27 -11.53 -61.24 -23.25
CA SER A 27 -11.91 -61.96 -24.47
C SER A 27 -11.03 -63.21 -24.73
N SER A 28 -9.75 -63.18 -24.31
CA SER A 28 -8.84 -64.31 -24.37
C SER A 28 -9.06 -65.36 -23.22
N GLY A 29 -9.91 -65.04 -22.26
CA GLY A 29 -10.15 -65.92 -21.10
C GLY A 29 -9.09 -65.82 -19.99
N GLU A 30 -8.07 -64.97 -20.15
CA GLU A 30 -7.03 -64.75 -19.13
C GLU A 30 -7.56 -64.06 -17.89
N ARG A 31 -8.70 -63.36 -17.99
CA ARG A 31 -9.31 -62.59 -16.92
C ARG A 31 -10.82 -62.76 -16.88
N THR A 32 -11.39 -62.72 -15.71
CA THR A 32 -12.83 -62.67 -15.54
C THR A 32 -13.39 -61.28 -15.68
N GLN A 33 -14.66 -61.13 -16.03
CA GLN A 33 -15.36 -59.86 -16.09
C GLN A 33 -15.37 -59.12 -14.72
N VAL A 34 -15.34 -59.90 -13.62
CA VAL A 34 -15.28 -59.33 -12.25
C VAL A 34 -13.93 -58.73 -11.96
N GLU A 35 -12.85 -59.37 -12.37
CA GLU A 35 -11.48 -58.82 -12.25
C GLU A 35 -11.28 -57.56 -13.11
N ALA A 36 -11.76 -57.60 -14.38
CA ALA A 36 -11.74 -56.44 -15.25
C ALA A 36 -12.53 -55.23 -14.66
N ALA A 37 -13.68 -55.52 -14.04
CA ALA A 37 -14.48 -54.50 -13.37
C ALA A 37 -13.73 -53.86 -12.19
N ARG A 38 -13.00 -54.62 -11.40
CA ARG A 38 -12.14 -54.16 -10.30
C ARG A 38 -10.97 -53.30 -10.83
N LEU A 39 -10.23 -53.79 -11.83
CA LEU A 39 -9.08 -53.12 -12.42
C LEU A 39 -9.46 -51.76 -13.05
N LEU A 40 -10.57 -51.74 -13.79
CA LEU A 40 -11.04 -50.53 -14.48
C LEU A 40 -11.93 -49.65 -13.61
N LYS A 41 -12.23 -50.05 -12.36
CA LYS A 41 -13.17 -49.38 -11.45
C LYS A 41 -14.53 -49.10 -12.13
N LYS A 42 -15.08 -50.15 -12.75
CA LYS A 42 -16.36 -50.12 -13.47
C LYS A 42 -17.28 -51.23 -12.95
N SER A 43 -18.57 -51.14 -13.25
CA SER A 43 -19.49 -52.25 -12.98
C SER A 43 -19.31 -53.39 -13.98
N VAL A 44 -19.58 -54.65 -13.57
CA VAL A 44 -19.56 -55.81 -14.46
C VAL A 44 -20.51 -55.63 -15.65
N ARG A 45 -21.68 -55.00 -15.43
CA ARG A 45 -22.62 -54.64 -16.51
C ARG A 45 -21.97 -53.71 -17.55
N GLN A 46 -21.13 -52.77 -17.11
CA GLN A 46 -20.43 -51.87 -18.00
C GLN A 46 -19.32 -52.59 -18.77
N ILE A 47 -18.61 -53.53 -18.15
CA ILE A 47 -17.62 -54.37 -18.82
C ILE A 47 -18.29 -55.18 -19.94
N ARG A 48 -19.40 -55.88 -19.65
CA ARG A 48 -20.17 -56.62 -20.66
C ARG A 48 -20.61 -55.75 -21.82
N ARG A 49 -21.07 -54.54 -21.56
CA ARG A 49 -21.46 -53.59 -22.58
C ARG A 49 -20.28 -53.19 -23.47
N MET A 50 -19.11 -52.95 -22.86
CA MET A 50 -17.89 -52.57 -23.59
C MET A 50 -17.34 -53.74 -24.40
N GLN A 51 -17.40 -54.97 -23.91
CA GLN A 51 -17.04 -56.17 -24.69
C GLN A 51 -17.93 -56.32 -25.92
N ARG A 52 -19.27 -56.29 -25.77
CA ARG A 52 -20.20 -56.35 -26.92
C ARG A 52 -19.96 -55.26 -27.94
N ALA A 53 -19.66 -54.02 -27.50
CA ALA A 53 -19.33 -52.93 -28.38
C ALA A 53 -18.02 -53.20 -29.13
N MET A 54 -17.00 -53.74 -28.45
CA MET A 54 -15.73 -54.11 -29.06
C MET A 54 -15.86 -55.25 -30.06
N GLU A 55 -16.71 -56.25 -29.77
CA GLU A 55 -17.05 -57.35 -30.67
C GLU A 55 -17.77 -56.86 -31.95
N ALA A 56 -18.62 -55.81 -31.80
CA ALA A 56 -19.41 -55.29 -32.90
C ALA A 56 -18.64 -54.31 -33.84
N THR A 57 -17.78 -53.45 -33.26
CA THR A 57 -17.13 -52.39 -33.99
C THR A 57 -15.62 -52.30 -33.78
N GLY A 58 -15.03 -53.35 -33.22
CA GLY A 58 -13.60 -53.44 -32.96
C GLY A 58 -13.10 -52.47 -31.88
N ASP A 59 -11.80 -52.24 -31.90
CA ASP A 59 -11.11 -51.35 -30.94
C ASP A 59 -11.65 -49.94 -30.91
N ALA A 60 -12.19 -49.46 -32.02
CA ALA A 60 -12.80 -48.11 -32.13
C ALA A 60 -13.97 -47.89 -31.17
N ALA A 61 -14.67 -48.96 -30.74
CA ALA A 61 -15.72 -48.88 -29.72
C ALA A 61 -15.28 -48.29 -28.39
N LEU A 62 -13.98 -48.38 -28.05
CA LEU A 62 -13.41 -47.92 -26.79
C LEU A 62 -13.00 -46.46 -26.83
N VAL A 63 -12.95 -45.87 -28.03
CA VAL A 63 -12.69 -44.43 -28.17
C VAL A 63 -13.89 -43.64 -27.68
N HIS A 64 -13.63 -42.63 -26.84
CA HIS A 64 -14.72 -41.84 -26.27
C HIS A 64 -15.54 -41.19 -27.36
N GLY A 65 -16.85 -41.44 -27.43
CA GLY A 65 -17.74 -41.00 -28.55
C GLY A 65 -17.87 -39.46 -28.70
N LEU A 66 -17.40 -38.66 -27.71
CA LEU A 66 -17.32 -37.22 -27.83
C LEU A 66 -15.94 -36.73 -28.31
N ARG A 67 -14.99 -37.64 -28.59
CA ARG A 67 -13.69 -37.21 -29.14
C ARG A 67 -13.87 -36.50 -30.49
N GLY A 68 -13.25 -35.35 -30.59
CA GLY A 68 -13.38 -34.52 -31.82
C GLY A 68 -14.68 -33.74 -31.94
N ARG A 69 -15.68 -34.00 -31.08
CA ARG A 69 -16.91 -33.20 -31.09
C ARG A 69 -16.74 -31.92 -30.28
N PRO A 70 -17.21 -30.76 -30.78
CA PRO A 70 -17.25 -29.51 -30.02
C PRO A 70 -18.05 -29.72 -28.72
N SER A 71 -17.55 -29.13 -27.59
CA SER A 71 -18.31 -29.12 -26.34
C SER A 71 -19.63 -28.34 -26.51
N ASN A 72 -20.70 -28.82 -25.86
CA ASN A 72 -21.99 -28.09 -25.79
C ASN A 72 -21.86 -26.71 -25.11
N HIS A 73 -20.80 -26.50 -24.33
CA HIS A 73 -20.44 -25.22 -23.71
C HIS A 73 -19.43 -24.41 -24.53
N ARG A 74 -19.25 -24.71 -25.80
CA ARG A 74 -18.35 -23.97 -26.66
C ARG A 74 -18.95 -22.59 -26.91
N HIS A 75 -18.16 -21.55 -26.62
CA HIS A 75 -18.54 -20.19 -26.97
C HIS A 75 -18.57 -20.00 -28.48
N ASP A 76 -19.41 -19.06 -28.96
CA ASP A 76 -19.46 -18.65 -30.33
C ASP A 76 -18.08 -18.20 -30.84
N PRO A 77 -17.62 -18.66 -32.01
CA PRO A 77 -16.38 -18.19 -32.62
C PRO A 77 -16.28 -16.66 -32.78
N SER A 78 -17.40 -15.99 -33.01
CA SER A 78 -17.47 -14.53 -33.14
C SER A 78 -17.13 -13.84 -31.80
N LEU A 79 -17.61 -14.37 -30.67
CA LEU A 79 -17.25 -13.89 -29.36
C LEU A 79 -15.75 -14.05 -29.08
N ARG A 80 -15.16 -15.21 -29.42
CA ARG A 80 -13.72 -15.44 -29.29
C ARG A 80 -12.92 -14.41 -30.08
N LYS A 81 -13.29 -14.20 -31.35
CA LYS A 81 -12.61 -13.24 -32.24
C LYS A 81 -12.66 -11.81 -31.66
N ARG A 82 -13.84 -11.38 -31.23
CA ARG A 82 -14.06 -10.06 -30.60
C ARG A 82 -13.24 -9.89 -29.32
N VAL A 83 -13.30 -10.86 -28.41
CA VAL A 83 -12.55 -10.84 -27.12
C VAL A 83 -11.04 -10.74 -27.37
N LEU A 84 -10.50 -11.56 -28.28
CA LEU A 84 -9.07 -11.54 -28.58
C LEU A 84 -8.64 -10.22 -29.25
N ALA A 85 -9.48 -9.64 -30.11
CA ALA A 85 -9.21 -8.35 -30.73
C ALA A 85 -9.17 -7.23 -29.70
N THR A 86 -10.15 -7.17 -28.77
CA THR A 86 -10.18 -6.19 -27.67
C THR A 86 -8.99 -6.39 -26.73
N TYR A 87 -8.66 -7.64 -26.39
CA TYR A 87 -7.51 -7.94 -25.54
C TYR A 87 -6.20 -7.43 -26.15
N ARG A 88 -5.94 -7.69 -27.43
CA ARG A 88 -4.74 -7.22 -28.14
C ARG A 88 -4.64 -5.70 -28.16
N ARG A 89 -5.75 -5.02 -28.34
CA ARG A 89 -5.79 -3.55 -28.47
C ARG A 89 -5.64 -2.84 -27.12
N GLU A 90 -6.31 -3.34 -26.07
CA GLU A 90 -6.47 -2.57 -24.81
C GLU A 90 -5.89 -3.25 -23.58
N TYR A 91 -5.78 -4.59 -23.57
CA TYR A 91 -5.47 -5.38 -22.37
C TYR A 91 -4.27 -6.31 -22.54
N ALA A 92 -3.38 -6.05 -23.49
CA ALA A 92 -2.31 -6.97 -23.88
C ALA A 92 -1.35 -7.35 -22.73
N ASP A 93 -1.17 -6.48 -21.73
CA ASP A 93 -0.35 -6.71 -20.54
C ASP A 93 -1.18 -7.12 -19.30
N PHE A 94 -2.51 -7.30 -19.44
CA PHE A 94 -3.36 -7.70 -18.34
C PHE A 94 -3.29 -9.21 -18.13
N GLY A 95 -3.14 -9.64 -16.88
CA GLY A 95 -3.33 -11.05 -16.56
C GLY A 95 -4.77 -11.50 -16.84
N PRO A 96 -4.99 -12.79 -17.22
CA PRO A 96 -6.31 -13.28 -17.62
C PRO A 96 -7.43 -12.99 -16.62
N THR A 97 -7.12 -13.00 -15.31
CA THR A 97 -8.10 -12.73 -14.26
C THR A 97 -8.59 -11.28 -14.27
N PHE A 98 -7.68 -10.33 -14.47
CA PHE A 98 -8.05 -8.92 -14.51
C PHE A 98 -8.66 -8.54 -15.87
N ALA A 99 -8.15 -9.12 -16.95
CA ALA A 99 -8.70 -8.90 -18.28
C ALA A 99 -10.17 -9.33 -18.41
N VAL A 100 -10.57 -10.46 -17.79
CA VAL A 100 -11.97 -10.89 -17.77
C VAL A 100 -12.89 -9.87 -17.11
N GLU A 101 -12.44 -9.21 -16.07
CA GLU A 101 -13.24 -8.16 -15.40
C GLU A 101 -13.48 -6.98 -16.34
N LYS A 102 -12.44 -6.54 -17.04
CA LYS A 102 -12.54 -5.43 -17.99
C LYS A 102 -13.37 -5.79 -19.23
N LEU A 103 -13.16 -6.99 -19.77
CA LEU A 103 -13.97 -7.50 -20.86
C LEU A 103 -15.46 -7.63 -20.50
N ALA A 104 -15.76 -7.94 -19.25
CA ALA A 104 -17.14 -7.96 -18.76
C ALA A 104 -17.72 -6.54 -18.65
N ASP A 105 -16.93 -5.56 -18.20
CA ASP A 105 -17.30 -4.13 -18.22
C ASP A 105 -17.61 -3.67 -19.67
N ASP A 106 -16.90 -4.22 -20.69
CA ASP A 106 -17.12 -3.98 -22.12
C ASP A 106 -18.25 -4.86 -22.74
N GLY A 107 -19.02 -5.59 -21.93
CA GLY A 107 -20.11 -6.44 -22.39
C GLY A 107 -19.69 -7.81 -22.94
N SER A 108 -18.43 -8.21 -22.79
CA SER A 108 -17.91 -9.50 -23.24
C SER A 108 -17.66 -10.45 -22.06
N VAL A 109 -18.68 -11.22 -21.67
CA VAL A 109 -18.61 -12.13 -20.52
C VAL A 109 -17.98 -13.47 -20.90
N VAL A 110 -16.80 -13.77 -20.35
CA VAL A 110 -16.09 -15.04 -20.53
C VAL A 110 -15.48 -15.51 -19.20
N GLY A 111 -15.32 -16.82 -19.04
CA GLY A 111 -14.65 -17.39 -17.86
C GLY A 111 -13.13 -17.18 -17.91
N VAL A 112 -12.49 -16.98 -16.74
CA VAL A 112 -11.02 -16.77 -16.64
C VAL A 112 -10.24 -17.91 -17.30
N GLU A 113 -10.63 -19.17 -17.08
CA GLU A 113 -9.95 -20.32 -17.67
C GLU A 113 -10.16 -20.42 -19.18
N THR A 114 -11.32 -20.01 -19.68
CA THR A 114 -11.60 -19.92 -21.10
C THR A 114 -10.70 -18.87 -21.76
N LEU A 115 -10.65 -17.67 -21.22
CA LEU A 115 -9.75 -16.61 -21.71
C LEU A 115 -8.30 -17.07 -21.65
N ARG A 116 -7.86 -17.65 -20.53
CA ARG A 116 -6.49 -18.15 -20.36
C ARG A 116 -6.11 -19.15 -21.46
N ARG A 117 -6.99 -20.11 -21.78
CA ARG A 117 -6.76 -21.08 -22.84
C ARG A 117 -6.68 -20.42 -24.23
N TRP A 118 -7.54 -19.44 -24.49
CA TRP A 118 -7.50 -18.68 -25.74
C TRP A 118 -6.20 -17.90 -25.89
N LEU A 119 -5.78 -17.21 -24.85
CA LEU A 119 -4.54 -16.42 -24.85
C LEU A 119 -3.29 -17.30 -25.00
N LEU A 120 -3.27 -18.48 -24.34
CA LEU A 120 -2.20 -19.47 -24.52
C LEU A 120 -2.12 -19.99 -25.95
N ALA A 121 -3.28 -20.32 -26.55
CA ALA A 121 -3.36 -20.84 -27.91
C ALA A 121 -2.90 -19.80 -28.96
N GLU A 122 -3.07 -18.52 -28.70
CA GLU A 122 -2.65 -17.39 -29.54
C GLU A 122 -1.25 -16.87 -29.22
N GLY A 123 -0.54 -17.47 -28.25
CA GLY A 123 0.77 -16.99 -27.78
C GLY A 123 0.75 -15.61 -27.11
N LEU A 124 -0.44 -15.09 -26.77
CA LEU A 124 -0.62 -13.76 -26.15
C LEU A 124 -0.35 -13.75 -24.65
N TRP A 125 -0.27 -14.91 -24.02
CA TRP A 125 0.01 -15.05 -22.60
C TRP A 125 0.79 -16.33 -22.34
N THR A 126 1.73 -16.27 -21.39
CA THR A 126 2.55 -17.43 -20.99
C THR A 126 2.37 -17.71 -19.51
N ARG A 127 2.33 -19.00 -19.15
CA ARG A 127 2.22 -19.42 -17.77
C ARG A 127 3.58 -19.29 -17.08
N ARG A 128 3.81 -18.22 -16.33
CA ARG A 128 4.98 -18.11 -15.47
C ARG A 128 4.73 -18.90 -14.17
N ARG A 129 5.51 -19.97 -13.96
CA ARG A 129 5.55 -20.62 -12.65
C ARG A 129 6.51 -19.83 -11.76
N HIS A 130 5.97 -19.01 -10.89
CA HIS A 130 6.74 -18.42 -9.81
C HIS A 130 6.75 -19.43 -8.64
N ARG A 131 7.93 -19.91 -8.25
CA ARG A 131 8.11 -20.68 -7.03
C ARG A 131 8.53 -19.71 -5.94
N ASP A 132 7.58 -19.23 -5.18
CA ASP A 132 7.89 -18.50 -3.96
C ASP A 132 8.48 -19.47 -2.94
N PRO A 133 9.56 -19.08 -2.23
CA PRO A 133 10.05 -19.87 -1.11
C PRO A 133 8.93 -20.02 -0.08
N HIS A 134 8.83 -21.21 0.51
CA HIS A 134 7.85 -21.49 1.56
C HIS A 134 8.14 -20.57 2.76
N ARG A 135 7.23 -19.65 3.05
CA ARG A 135 7.31 -18.76 4.20
C ARG A 135 6.12 -19.03 5.11
N SER A 136 6.38 -19.20 6.40
CA SER A 136 5.33 -19.27 7.42
C SER A 136 4.53 -17.97 7.42
N ARG A 137 3.21 -18.07 7.32
CA ARG A 137 2.32 -16.90 7.34
C ARG A 137 1.94 -16.59 8.77
N ARG A 138 2.22 -15.36 9.22
CA ARG A 138 1.71 -14.88 10.51
C ARG A 138 0.17 -14.92 10.49
N PRO A 139 -0.49 -15.46 11.55
CA PRO A 139 -1.94 -15.42 11.67
C PRO A 139 -2.48 -13.98 11.56
N ARG A 140 -3.71 -13.84 11.05
CA ARG A 140 -4.43 -12.57 11.09
C ARG A 140 -4.81 -12.23 12.53
N ARG A 141 -4.90 -10.95 12.82
CA ARG A 141 -5.52 -10.50 14.06
C ARG A 141 -7.01 -10.85 14.08
N GLY A 142 -7.61 -10.78 15.26
CA GLY A 142 -8.99 -11.23 15.45
C GLY A 142 -10.01 -10.24 14.93
N CYS A 143 -9.87 -8.97 15.31
CA CYS A 143 -10.87 -7.93 15.12
C CYS A 143 -10.46 -6.91 14.07
N PHE A 144 -11.44 -6.35 13.37
CA PHE A 144 -11.25 -5.15 12.54
C PHE A 144 -10.80 -3.99 13.41
N GLY A 145 -9.74 -3.26 13.02
CA GLY A 145 -9.20 -2.13 13.76
C GLY A 145 -8.24 -2.46 14.92
N GLU A 146 -7.89 -3.73 15.10
CA GLU A 146 -6.92 -4.13 16.16
C GLU A 146 -5.51 -3.60 15.83
N PRO A 147 -4.81 -4.00 14.74
CA PRO A 147 -3.76 -3.22 14.14
C PRO A 147 -4.09 -2.87 12.69
N VAL A 148 -3.81 -1.64 12.35
CA VAL A 148 -3.82 -1.15 10.98
C VAL A 148 -2.39 -0.93 10.53
N GLN A 149 -1.98 -1.49 9.39
CA GLN A 149 -0.66 -1.28 8.83
C GLN A 149 -0.69 -0.04 7.95
N MET A 150 0.29 0.86 8.10
CA MET A 150 0.47 2.02 7.24
C MET A 150 1.82 1.93 6.52
N ASP A 151 1.82 2.23 5.23
CA ASP A 151 3.02 2.22 4.42
C ASP A 151 2.87 3.09 3.18
N ALA A 152 4.01 3.53 2.62
CA ALA A 152 4.07 4.31 1.40
C ALA A 152 4.75 3.50 0.29
N SER A 153 4.23 3.58 -0.93
CA SER A 153 4.82 2.95 -2.11
C SER A 153 5.23 4.01 -3.12
N ILE A 154 6.54 4.08 -3.34
CA ILE A 154 7.14 4.84 -4.45
C ILE A 154 7.19 3.88 -5.63
N HIS A 155 6.45 4.20 -6.69
CA HIS A 155 6.35 3.42 -7.90
C HIS A 155 5.96 4.34 -9.05
N ASP A 156 6.27 3.95 -10.29
CA ASP A 156 5.77 4.69 -11.46
C ASP A 156 4.28 4.38 -11.68
N TRP A 157 3.44 4.96 -10.83
CA TRP A 157 1.99 4.76 -10.84
C TRP A 157 1.32 5.27 -12.12
N LEU A 158 1.91 6.26 -12.77
CA LEU A 158 1.39 6.90 -13.97
C LEU A 158 2.18 6.53 -15.23
N GLU A 159 3.13 5.59 -15.15
CA GLU A 159 3.94 5.08 -16.26
C GLU A 159 4.58 6.21 -17.11
N GLY A 160 5.20 7.17 -16.42
CA GLY A 160 5.82 8.34 -17.05
C GLY A 160 4.87 9.30 -17.77
N ARG A 161 3.54 9.10 -17.66
CA ARG A 161 2.53 9.90 -18.38
C ARG A 161 2.23 11.26 -17.75
N GLY A 162 2.72 11.54 -16.56
CA GLY A 162 2.40 12.76 -15.83
C GLY A 162 3.23 12.95 -14.58
N GLU A 163 2.60 13.45 -13.52
CA GLU A 163 3.24 13.75 -12.24
C GLU A 163 3.81 12.49 -11.56
N THR A 164 4.93 12.63 -10.86
CA THR A 164 5.37 11.59 -9.93
C THR A 164 4.49 11.63 -8.70
N VAL A 165 3.94 10.48 -8.32
CA VAL A 165 3.05 10.36 -7.17
C VAL A 165 3.46 9.18 -6.28
N VAL A 166 3.21 9.34 -4.98
CA VAL A 166 3.43 8.32 -3.95
C VAL A 166 2.07 7.83 -3.47
N LEU A 167 1.88 6.51 -3.44
CA LEU A 167 0.69 5.91 -2.85
C LEU A 167 0.94 5.65 -1.36
N ILE A 168 0.15 6.30 -0.48
CA ILE A 168 0.12 5.96 0.93
C ILE A 168 -1.10 5.08 1.18
N THR A 169 -0.91 3.99 1.91
CA THR A 169 -1.94 2.98 2.13
C THR A 169 -2.06 2.63 3.61
N MET A 170 -3.27 2.52 4.09
CA MET A 170 -3.61 1.90 5.37
C MET A 170 -4.39 0.61 5.09
N ILE A 171 -3.95 -0.49 5.68
CA ILE A 171 -4.58 -1.81 5.53
C ILE A 171 -4.84 -2.44 6.89
N ASP A 172 -6.06 -2.84 7.14
CA ASP A 172 -6.40 -3.59 8.34
C ASP A 172 -5.87 -5.02 8.31
N ASP A 173 -5.24 -5.45 9.39
CA ASP A 173 -4.61 -6.77 9.48
C ASP A 173 -5.62 -7.93 9.51
N ALA A 174 -6.75 -7.74 10.15
CA ALA A 174 -7.77 -8.77 10.27
C ALA A 174 -8.52 -8.99 8.95
N THR A 175 -8.96 -7.91 8.31
CA THR A 175 -9.86 -7.95 7.17
C THR A 175 -9.19 -7.75 5.82
N SER A 176 -7.97 -7.21 5.77
CA SER A 176 -7.32 -6.68 4.56
C SER A 176 -8.11 -5.54 3.89
N ARG A 177 -8.99 -4.88 4.61
CA ARG A 177 -9.65 -3.68 4.11
C ARG A 177 -8.63 -2.57 3.94
N VAL A 178 -8.66 -1.89 2.81
CA VAL A 178 -7.71 -0.88 2.39
C VAL A 178 -8.35 0.49 2.34
N LEU A 179 -7.65 1.49 2.86
CA LEU A 179 -7.83 2.90 2.54
C LEU A 179 -6.50 3.42 1.99
N ALA A 180 -6.52 4.09 0.85
CA ALA A 180 -5.32 4.56 0.19
C ALA A 180 -5.55 5.90 -0.50
N ARG A 181 -4.47 6.65 -0.75
CA ARG A 181 -4.52 7.90 -1.48
C ARG A 181 -3.18 8.21 -2.13
N PHE A 182 -3.22 8.81 -3.31
CA PHE A 182 -2.05 9.35 -3.97
C PHE A 182 -1.71 10.74 -3.44
N TYR A 183 -0.40 11.00 -3.32
CA TYR A 183 0.14 12.29 -2.89
C TYR A 183 1.37 12.65 -3.75
N PRO A 184 1.71 13.93 -3.88
CA PRO A 184 2.94 14.34 -4.58
C PRO A 184 4.21 13.82 -3.89
N ALA A 185 4.19 13.67 -2.56
CA ALA A 185 5.32 13.19 -1.77
C ALA A 185 4.83 12.46 -0.51
N GLY A 186 5.67 11.56 0.04
CA GLY A 186 5.43 10.86 1.30
C GLY A 186 5.98 11.65 2.48
N THR A 187 5.28 12.70 2.91
CA THR A 187 5.65 13.55 4.05
C THR A 187 4.86 13.22 5.31
N VAL A 188 5.22 13.81 6.44
CA VAL A 188 4.48 13.66 7.71
C VAL A 188 3.02 14.10 7.53
N GLU A 189 2.81 15.24 6.86
CA GLU A 189 1.49 15.84 6.64
C GLU A 189 0.60 14.94 5.77
N THR A 190 1.19 14.27 4.77
CA THR A 190 0.44 13.36 3.88
C THR A 190 0.05 12.07 4.58
N HIS A 191 0.90 11.56 5.48
CA HIS A 191 0.56 10.43 6.34
C HIS A 191 -0.51 10.81 7.37
N MET A 192 -0.43 12.00 7.95
CA MET A 192 -1.46 12.54 8.86
C MET A 192 -2.81 12.75 8.14
N ASP A 193 -2.80 13.18 6.87
CA ASP A 193 -4.04 13.31 6.08
C ASP A 193 -4.71 11.95 5.85
N LEU A 194 -3.95 10.91 5.50
CA LEU A 194 -4.53 9.59 5.32
C LEU A 194 -5.04 9.03 6.65
N LEU A 195 -4.30 9.23 7.75
CA LEU A 195 -4.75 8.86 9.09
C LEU A 195 -6.07 9.60 9.45
N LYS A 196 -6.16 10.90 9.19
CA LYS A 196 -7.39 11.68 9.41
C LYS A 196 -8.60 11.10 8.68
N ARG A 197 -8.40 10.65 7.43
CA ARG A 197 -9.44 10.00 6.63
C ARG A 197 -9.86 8.66 7.25
N TRP A 198 -8.91 7.85 7.71
CA TRP A 198 -9.20 6.60 8.41
C TRP A 198 -10.01 6.84 9.67
N LEU A 199 -9.55 7.77 10.51
CA LEU A 199 -10.22 8.14 11.77
C LEU A 199 -11.68 8.59 11.57
N ARG A 200 -11.93 9.34 10.50
CA ARG A 200 -13.28 9.81 10.15
C ARG A 200 -14.17 8.71 9.60
N THR A 201 -13.58 7.72 8.93
CA THR A 201 -14.34 6.64 8.28
C THR A 201 -14.65 5.51 9.25
N TYR A 202 -13.66 5.12 10.09
CA TYR A 202 -13.77 3.93 10.92
C TYR A 202 -13.60 4.19 12.41
N GLY A 203 -13.05 5.32 12.80
CA GLY A 203 -12.66 5.58 14.18
C GLY A 203 -11.17 5.32 14.44
N ARG A 204 -10.78 5.35 15.73
CA ARG A 204 -9.40 5.18 16.19
C ARG A 204 -9.06 3.69 16.30
N PRO A 205 -8.12 3.15 15.52
CA PRO A 205 -7.64 1.78 15.70
C PRO A 205 -6.92 1.63 17.04
N LEU A 206 -6.77 0.41 17.53
CA LEU A 206 -6.02 0.15 18.77
C LEU A 206 -4.52 0.41 18.59
N ALA A 207 -3.99 0.03 17.42
CA ALA A 207 -2.59 0.23 17.09
C ALA A 207 -2.37 0.54 15.61
N LEU A 208 -1.32 1.28 15.32
CA LEU A 208 -0.79 1.48 13.97
C LEU A 208 0.55 0.77 13.86
N TYR A 209 0.69 -0.05 12.80
CA TYR A 209 1.89 -0.80 12.50
C TYR A 209 2.62 -0.18 11.30
N THR A 210 3.87 0.30 11.50
CA THR A 210 4.65 1.02 10.48
C THR A 210 6.04 0.41 10.32
N ASP A 211 6.81 0.90 9.34
CA ASP A 211 8.25 0.69 9.31
C ASP A 211 8.99 1.63 10.27
N ARG A 212 10.32 1.61 10.17
CA ARG A 212 11.22 2.48 10.92
C ARG A 212 11.67 3.71 10.10
N HIS A 213 10.84 4.17 9.18
CA HIS A 213 11.12 5.40 8.44
C HIS A 213 11.13 6.61 9.39
N GLY A 214 11.91 7.66 9.07
CA GLY A 214 12.07 8.85 9.90
C GLY A 214 10.77 9.60 10.26
N ILE A 215 9.66 9.32 9.58
CA ILE A 215 8.32 9.81 9.95
C ILE A 215 7.85 9.17 11.27
N PHE A 216 8.21 7.91 11.51
CA PHE A 216 7.71 7.10 12.62
C PHE A 216 8.75 6.88 13.73
N GLU A 217 10.02 7.08 13.44
CA GLU A 217 11.12 6.87 14.38
C GLU A 217 12.15 7.99 14.26
N VAL A 218 12.62 8.51 15.39
CA VAL A 218 13.66 9.54 15.40
C VAL A 218 15.00 8.89 15.11
N HIS A 219 15.75 9.43 14.16
CA HIS A 219 17.08 8.99 13.80
C HIS A 219 18.12 10.09 14.06
N GLU A 220 19.28 9.70 14.59
CA GLU A 220 20.46 10.53 14.64
C GLU A 220 21.56 9.91 13.79
N LYS A 221 22.15 10.68 12.86
CA LYS A 221 23.19 10.21 11.92
C LYS A 221 22.81 8.91 11.18
N GLY A 222 21.51 8.73 10.87
CA GLY A 222 21.00 7.55 10.16
C GLY A 222 20.77 6.30 11.02
N GLN A 223 21.01 6.39 12.33
CA GLN A 223 20.70 5.33 13.29
C GLN A 223 19.47 5.71 14.13
N PRO A 224 18.63 4.76 14.56
CA PRO A 224 17.58 5.04 15.51
C PRO A 224 18.14 5.66 16.79
N LEU A 225 17.53 6.75 17.24
CA LEU A 225 17.93 7.40 18.50
C LEU A 225 17.57 6.48 19.68
N ALA A 226 18.53 6.24 20.57
CA ALA A 226 18.33 5.38 21.74
C ALA A 226 17.50 6.02 22.86
N ASP A 227 17.08 7.29 22.69
CA ASP A 227 16.25 8.01 23.64
C ASP A 227 14.79 7.52 23.56
N PRO A 228 14.24 6.89 24.61
CA PRO A 228 12.88 6.40 24.63
C PRO A 228 11.84 7.54 24.59
N ASP A 229 12.22 8.77 25.01
CA ASP A 229 11.36 9.94 25.02
C ASP A 229 11.37 10.71 23.68
N ALA A 230 12.27 10.32 22.76
CA ALA A 230 12.33 10.91 21.43
C ALA A 230 11.10 10.52 20.59
N VAL A 231 10.19 11.47 20.42
CA VAL A 231 8.92 11.26 19.73
C VAL A 231 8.87 12.07 18.43
N THR A 232 8.55 11.43 17.31
CA THR A 232 8.30 12.12 16.05
C THR A 232 6.98 12.90 16.10
N GLN A 233 6.78 13.85 15.19
CA GLN A 233 5.50 14.55 15.05
C GLN A 233 4.32 13.59 14.82
N PHE A 234 4.54 12.52 14.05
CA PHE A 234 3.54 11.50 13.82
C PHE A 234 3.29 10.66 15.08
N GLY A 235 4.36 10.28 15.80
CA GLY A 235 4.27 9.58 17.06
C GLY A 235 3.53 10.37 18.14
N ARG A 236 3.80 11.70 18.24
CA ARG A 236 3.06 12.62 19.13
C ARG A 236 1.56 12.58 18.82
N ALA A 237 1.20 12.74 17.53
CA ALA A 237 -0.21 12.71 17.12
C ALA A 237 -0.91 11.39 17.46
N LEU A 238 -0.22 10.25 17.33
CA LEU A 238 -0.76 8.95 17.73
C LEU A 238 -0.94 8.85 19.25
N GLY A 239 0.01 9.36 20.03
CA GLY A 239 -0.10 9.41 21.49
C GLY A 239 -1.31 10.21 21.96
N GLU A 240 -1.54 11.41 21.38
CA GLU A 240 -2.71 12.24 21.69
C GLU A 240 -4.03 11.57 21.25
N LEU A 241 -4.00 10.72 20.23
CA LEU A 241 -5.15 9.92 19.78
C LEU A 241 -5.30 8.61 20.58
N ASP A 242 -4.40 8.33 21.51
CA ASP A 242 -4.36 7.07 22.26
C ASP A 242 -4.30 5.85 21.30
N ILE A 243 -3.47 5.93 20.26
CA ILE A 243 -3.21 4.87 19.29
C ILE A 243 -1.78 4.36 19.50
N ALA A 244 -1.63 3.07 19.82
CA ALA A 244 -0.31 2.49 20.00
C ALA A 244 0.48 2.46 18.67
N LEU A 245 1.74 2.91 18.68
CA LEU A 245 2.63 2.81 17.53
C LEU A 245 3.49 1.55 17.65
N ILE A 246 3.35 0.63 16.71
CA ILE A 246 4.14 -0.60 16.62
C ILE A 246 5.08 -0.49 15.43
N ARG A 247 6.40 -0.47 15.68
CA ARG A 247 7.43 -0.41 14.65
C ARG A 247 7.83 -1.81 14.22
N ALA A 248 7.87 -2.08 12.92
CA ALA A 248 8.26 -3.38 12.37
C ALA A 248 9.73 -3.67 12.63
N HIS A 249 10.04 -4.81 13.24
CA HIS A 249 11.42 -5.28 13.43
C HIS A 249 11.96 -6.05 12.21
N SER A 250 11.09 -6.47 11.29
CA SER A 250 11.50 -7.21 10.09
C SER A 250 10.55 -6.95 8.91
N PRO A 251 11.05 -7.05 7.67
CA PRO A 251 10.23 -6.95 6.46
C PRO A 251 9.10 -7.99 6.42
N GLN A 252 9.34 -9.22 6.94
CA GLN A 252 8.36 -10.30 6.95
C GLN A 252 7.09 -9.95 7.74
N ALA A 253 7.23 -9.09 8.74
CA ALA A 253 6.11 -8.62 9.55
C ALA A 253 5.11 -7.76 8.74
N LYS A 254 5.55 -7.15 7.63
CA LYS A 254 4.75 -6.32 6.71
C LYS A 254 4.16 -7.08 5.51
N GLY A 255 4.30 -8.39 5.41
CA GLY A 255 3.93 -9.18 4.22
C GLY A 255 2.46 -9.05 3.74
N ARG A 256 1.57 -8.37 4.47
CA ARG A 256 0.21 -8.05 4.01
C ARG A 256 0.18 -6.77 3.20
N VAL A 257 0.79 -5.69 3.70
CA VAL A 257 0.86 -4.43 2.95
C VAL A 257 1.69 -4.59 1.69
N GLU A 258 2.79 -5.35 1.73
CA GLU A 258 3.60 -5.67 0.55
C GLU A 258 2.78 -6.39 -0.54
N ARG A 259 1.97 -7.39 -0.16
CA ARG A 259 1.07 -8.08 -1.11
C ARG A 259 -0.04 -7.16 -1.62
N SER A 260 -0.53 -6.26 -0.78
CA SER A 260 -1.50 -5.24 -1.20
C SER A 260 -0.89 -4.32 -2.25
N PHE A 261 0.35 -3.89 -2.06
CA PHE A 261 1.07 -3.10 -3.07
C PHE A 261 1.27 -3.88 -4.37
N GLY A 262 1.70 -5.15 -4.32
CA GLY A 262 1.81 -5.97 -5.52
C GLY A 262 0.49 -6.08 -6.29
N THR A 263 -0.63 -6.23 -5.57
CA THR A 263 -1.97 -6.24 -6.19
C THR A 263 -2.33 -4.86 -6.75
N ALA A 264 -2.03 -3.79 -6.03
CA ALA A 264 -2.29 -2.42 -6.47
C ALA A 264 -1.44 -2.07 -7.70
N GLN A 265 -0.15 -2.39 -7.69
CA GLN A 265 0.76 -2.16 -8.81
C GLN A 265 0.32 -2.92 -10.07
N ASP A 266 -0.10 -4.19 -9.94
CA ASP A 266 -0.63 -4.94 -11.09
C ASP A 266 -1.95 -4.37 -11.63
N ARG A 267 -2.84 -3.87 -10.77
CA ARG A 267 -4.21 -3.50 -11.16
C ARG A 267 -4.43 -2.00 -11.30
N TRP A 268 -3.98 -1.20 -10.31
CA TRP A 268 -4.31 0.23 -10.26
C TRP A 268 -3.51 1.04 -11.29
N VAL A 269 -2.26 0.65 -11.59
CA VAL A 269 -1.49 1.27 -12.67
C VAL A 269 -2.26 1.16 -14.00
N LYS A 270 -2.82 -0.02 -14.28
CA LYS A 270 -3.61 -0.28 -15.50
C LYS A 270 -4.94 0.48 -15.49
N GLU A 271 -5.63 0.57 -14.34
CA GLU A 271 -6.85 1.38 -14.20
C GLU A 271 -6.56 2.88 -14.42
N LEU A 272 -5.47 3.38 -13.86
CA LEU A 272 -5.03 4.76 -14.07
C LEU A 272 -4.67 5.03 -15.54
N ARG A 273 -4.10 4.04 -16.25
CA ARG A 273 -3.83 4.10 -17.67
C ARG A 273 -5.12 4.17 -18.48
N LEU A 274 -6.07 3.29 -18.23
CA LEU A 274 -7.38 3.27 -18.92
C LEU A 274 -8.13 4.59 -18.71
N ALA A 275 -8.07 5.15 -17.50
CA ALA A 275 -8.66 6.44 -17.16
C ALA A 275 -7.85 7.65 -17.68
N LYS A 276 -6.68 7.42 -18.33
CA LYS A 276 -5.77 8.46 -18.80
C LYS A 276 -5.36 9.48 -17.73
N ALA A 277 -5.28 9.03 -16.46
CA ALA A 277 -4.86 9.87 -15.35
C ALA A 277 -3.41 10.34 -15.53
N ARG A 278 -3.15 11.64 -15.32
CA ARG A 278 -1.83 12.28 -15.46
C ARG A 278 -1.45 13.14 -14.27
N THR A 279 -2.39 13.41 -13.38
CA THR A 279 -2.18 14.25 -12.19
C THR A 279 -2.55 13.48 -10.92
N CYS A 280 -2.01 13.91 -9.79
CA CYS A 280 -2.36 13.37 -8.48
C CYS A 280 -3.88 13.46 -8.22
N ALA A 281 -4.50 14.57 -8.62
CA ALA A 281 -5.96 14.76 -8.46
C ALA A 281 -6.76 13.76 -9.31
N ALA A 282 -6.40 13.58 -10.59
CA ALA A 282 -7.04 12.61 -11.48
C ALA A 282 -6.85 11.17 -10.97
N ALA A 283 -5.64 10.82 -10.50
CA ALA A 283 -5.36 9.51 -9.91
C ALA A 283 -6.24 9.23 -8.69
N ASN A 284 -6.44 10.22 -7.83
CA ASN A 284 -7.33 10.11 -6.67
C ASN A 284 -8.80 9.96 -7.05
N ALA A 285 -9.27 10.68 -8.07
CA ALA A 285 -10.64 10.53 -8.57
C ALA A 285 -10.92 9.10 -9.07
N VAL A 286 -9.95 8.50 -9.77
CA VAL A 286 -10.02 7.08 -10.19
C VAL A 286 -10.02 6.17 -8.96
N LEU A 287 -9.12 6.41 -8.01
CA LEU A 287 -8.96 5.60 -6.80
C LEU A 287 -10.22 5.59 -5.93
N ASP A 288 -10.92 6.71 -5.83
CA ASP A 288 -12.19 6.83 -5.08
C ASP A 288 -13.26 5.85 -5.60
N GLY A 289 -13.29 5.58 -6.92
CA GLY A 289 -14.14 4.57 -7.53
C GLY A 289 -13.61 3.13 -7.42
N LEU A 290 -12.29 2.97 -7.33
CA LEU A 290 -11.63 1.65 -7.27
C LEU A 290 -11.63 1.04 -5.86
N LEU A 291 -11.44 1.83 -4.82
CA LEU A 291 -11.32 1.34 -3.44
C LEU A 291 -12.54 0.52 -2.97
N PRO A 292 -13.79 0.94 -3.23
CA PRO A 292 -14.95 0.12 -2.88
C PRO A 292 -14.97 -1.24 -3.60
N LYS A 293 -14.61 -1.25 -4.90
CA LYS A 293 -14.53 -2.47 -5.71
C LYS A 293 -13.41 -3.39 -5.20
N HIS A 294 -12.24 -2.81 -4.91
CA HIS A 294 -11.09 -3.51 -4.35
C HIS A 294 -11.45 -4.15 -2.99
N ASN A 295 -12.02 -3.39 -2.08
CA ASN A 295 -12.39 -3.89 -0.76
C ASN A 295 -13.46 -4.99 -0.83
N ARG A 296 -14.46 -4.84 -1.70
CA ARG A 296 -15.47 -5.89 -1.92
C ARG A 296 -14.86 -7.20 -2.39
N ARG A 297 -13.79 -7.14 -3.19
CA ARG A 297 -13.16 -8.31 -3.79
C ARG A 297 -12.12 -8.97 -2.89
N PHE A 298 -11.32 -8.18 -2.18
CA PHE A 298 -10.12 -8.65 -1.49
C PHE A 298 -10.21 -8.63 0.03
N ALA A 299 -11.15 -7.86 0.59
CA ALA A 299 -11.38 -7.91 2.02
C ALA A 299 -12.05 -9.23 2.40
N VAL A 300 -11.74 -9.68 3.60
CA VAL A 300 -12.30 -10.91 4.20
C VAL A 300 -13.00 -10.56 5.51
N ALA A 301 -13.92 -11.41 5.93
CA ALA A 301 -14.55 -11.28 7.25
C ALA A 301 -13.49 -11.46 8.36
N PRO A 302 -13.51 -10.66 9.42
CA PRO A 302 -12.66 -10.85 10.58
C PRO A 302 -13.06 -12.13 11.33
N ARG A 303 -12.12 -12.71 12.08
CA ARG A 303 -12.41 -13.90 12.90
C ARG A 303 -13.39 -13.62 14.04
N VAL A 304 -13.30 -12.42 14.60
CA VAL A 304 -14.19 -11.91 15.65
C VAL A 304 -14.96 -10.74 15.06
N THR A 305 -16.28 -10.76 15.19
CA THR A 305 -17.18 -9.78 14.58
C THR A 305 -17.15 -8.41 15.28
N THR A 306 -16.62 -8.34 16.50
CA THR A 306 -16.46 -7.08 17.24
C THR A 306 -15.52 -6.15 16.48
N ASP A 307 -15.92 -4.89 16.31
CA ASP A 307 -15.08 -3.82 15.80
C ASP A 307 -14.19 -3.31 16.94
N GLY A 308 -12.87 -3.37 16.74
CA GLY A 308 -11.88 -2.89 17.69
C GLY A 308 -11.62 -1.38 17.61
N HIS A 309 -12.22 -0.67 16.67
CA HIS A 309 -12.07 0.77 16.62
C HIS A 309 -12.79 1.46 17.79
N ARG A 310 -12.16 2.48 18.32
CA ARG A 310 -12.74 3.35 19.34
C ARG A 310 -13.33 4.59 18.67
N ALA A 311 -14.47 5.03 19.14
CA ALA A 311 -15.13 6.22 18.61
C ALA A 311 -14.20 7.44 18.68
N LEU A 312 -14.24 8.28 17.65
CA LEU A 312 -13.60 9.58 17.65
C LEU A 312 -14.51 10.54 18.45
N GLY A 313 -14.24 10.69 19.74
CA GLY A 313 -15.02 11.57 20.63
C GLY A 313 -14.90 13.04 20.27
N ARG A 314 -15.87 13.85 20.72
CA ARG A 314 -15.90 15.31 20.48
C ARG A 314 -14.70 16.08 21.04
N GLY A 315 -13.94 15.48 21.99
CA GLY A 315 -12.76 16.09 22.60
C GLY A 315 -11.50 16.12 21.74
N PHE A 316 -11.48 15.42 20.60
CA PHE A 316 -10.31 15.37 19.71
C PHE A 316 -10.37 16.46 18.63
N ASP A 317 -9.55 17.53 18.82
CA ASP A 317 -9.30 18.50 17.72
C ASP A 317 -8.31 17.91 16.72
N LEU A 318 -8.82 17.18 15.72
CA LEU A 318 -7.99 16.60 14.66
C LEU A 318 -7.21 17.66 13.86
N GLY A 319 -7.64 18.92 13.89
CA GLY A 319 -6.93 20.00 13.22
C GLY A 319 -5.62 20.35 13.93
N SER A 320 -5.63 20.33 15.25
CA SER A 320 -4.46 20.53 16.11
C SER A 320 -3.60 19.27 16.20
N ILE A 321 -4.20 18.14 16.53
CA ILE A 321 -3.48 16.87 16.73
C ILE A 321 -2.71 16.47 15.48
N LEU A 322 -3.32 16.59 14.30
CA LEU A 322 -2.74 16.20 13.00
C LEU A 322 -2.11 17.40 12.26
N SER A 323 -1.55 18.36 12.99
CA SER A 323 -0.70 19.43 12.48
C SER A 323 0.77 19.16 12.84
N VAL A 324 1.69 19.79 12.12
CA VAL A 324 3.12 19.78 12.49
C VAL A 324 3.36 20.90 13.49
N TRP A 325 4.01 20.57 14.59
CA TRP A 325 4.26 21.49 15.68
C TRP A 325 5.70 21.99 15.65
N HIS A 326 5.87 23.30 15.76
CA HIS A 326 7.15 23.99 15.84
C HIS A 326 7.21 24.84 17.10
N GLU A 327 8.20 24.64 17.94
CA GLU A 327 8.43 25.53 19.07
C GLU A 327 9.24 26.76 18.67
N ARG A 328 8.81 27.92 19.11
CA ARG A 328 9.53 29.19 18.91
C ARG A 328 9.48 30.04 20.18
N VAL A 329 10.53 30.81 20.37
CA VAL A 329 10.60 31.76 21.50
C VAL A 329 9.98 33.09 21.08
N VAL A 330 9.16 33.64 21.93
CA VAL A 330 8.55 34.97 21.73
C VAL A 330 9.58 36.06 22.04
N SER A 331 9.79 37.01 21.14
CA SER A 331 10.69 38.13 21.36
C SER A 331 10.16 39.12 22.44
N ASN A 332 11.00 40.03 22.88
CA ASN A 332 10.59 41.09 23.83
C ASN A 332 9.44 41.96 23.30
N ASP A 333 9.32 42.05 21.99
CA ASP A 333 8.30 42.87 21.30
C ASP A 333 7.06 42.05 20.95
N TYR A 334 6.90 40.85 21.54
CA TYR A 334 5.81 39.92 21.28
C TYR A 334 5.73 39.47 19.82
N VAL A 335 6.88 39.32 19.13
CA VAL A 335 6.98 38.79 17.77
C VAL A 335 7.49 37.36 17.79
N VAL A 336 6.87 36.51 16.97
CA VAL A 336 7.31 35.16 16.71
C VAL A 336 7.80 35.08 15.25
N ARG A 337 9.03 34.59 15.05
CA ARG A 337 9.62 34.36 13.72
C ARG A 337 9.49 32.91 13.32
N TRP A 338 8.85 32.67 12.16
CA TRP A 338 8.72 31.32 11.63
C TRP A 338 8.52 31.33 10.11
N ALA A 339 9.14 30.39 9.40
CA ALA A 339 9.06 30.25 7.94
C ALA A 339 9.32 31.55 7.17
N HIS A 340 10.36 32.33 7.58
CA HIS A 340 10.72 33.62 7.01
C HIS A 340 9.66 34.73 7.18
N ARG A 341 8.68 34.52 8.05
CA ARG A 341 7.62 35.49 8.36
C ARG A 341 7.70 35.93 9.81
N HIS A 342 7.15 37.09 10.08
CA HIS A 342 7.05 37.65 11.42
C HIS A 342 5.60 37.77 11.82
N TYR A 343 5.30 37.30 13.03
CA TYR A 343 3.95 37.25 13.55
C TYR A 343 3.89 38.06 14.85
N GLN A 344 3.23 39.20 14.83
CA GLN A 344 2.95 40.02 16.00
C GLN A 344 1.81 39.37 16.80
N LEU A 345 2.08 38.99 18.05
CA LEU A 345 1.06 38.50 18.96
C LEU A 345 0.18 39.68 19.42
N LEU A 346 -1.14 39.44 19.46
CA LEU A 346 -2.13 40.46 19.80
C LEU A 346 -2.66 40.31 21.23
N PRO A 347 -3.10 41.38 21.89
CA PRO A 347 -3.73 41.29 23.20
C PRO A 347 -4.98 40.36 23.21
N PRO A 348 -5.32 39.79 24.37
CA PRO A 348 -4.67 39.95 25.68
C PRO A 348 -3.36 39.19 25.78
N ALA A 349 -2.36 39.75 26.43
CA ALA A 349 -1.11 39.06 26.72
C ALA A 349 -1.32 38.04 27.87
N VAL A 350 -0.77 36.86 27.68
CA VAL A 350 -0.77 35.80 28.70
C VAL A 350 0.48 36.01 29.56
N PRO A 351 0.40 35.90 30.92
CA PRO A 351 1.57 35.95 31.77
C PRO A 351 2.66 34.96 31.35
N GLY A 352 3.93 35.41 31.31
CA GLY A 352 5.08 34.57 30.93
C GLY A 352 5.25 34.42 29.39
N LEU A 353 4.43 35.07 28.55
CA LEU A 353 4.50 34.95 27.11
C LEU A 353 5.78 35.57 26.52
N ARG A 354 6.27 36.71 27.07
CA ARG A 354 7.53 37.33 26.65
C ARG A 354 8.71 36.44 27.03
N GLY A 355 9.54 36.06 26.07
CA GLY A 355 10.62 35.09 26.25
C GLY A 355 10.15 33.65 26.43
N GLY A 356 8.83 33.41 26.48
CA GLY A 356 8.24 32.07 26.58
C GLY A 356 8.30 31.33 25.27
N ARG A 357 8.11 30.00 25.31
CA ARG A 357 8.03 29.14 24.13
C ARG A 357 6.58 28.97 23.71
N VAL A 358 6.28 29.31 22.47
CA VAL A 358 5.00 29.09 21.84
C VAL A 358 5.08 27.91 20.89
N VAL A 359 4.01 27.15 20.79
CA VAL A 359 3.82 26.10 19.78
C VAL A 359 3.10 26.69 18.59
N ILE A 360 3.70 26.54 17.42
CA ILE A 360 3.09 26.88 16.13
C ILE A 360 2.58 25.58 15.53
N GLU A 361 1.28 25.50 15.34
CA GLU A 361 0.61 24.38 14.66
C GLU A 361 0.49 24.72 13.17
N GLU A 362 1.31 24.09 12.34
CA GLU A 362 1.21 24.20 10.89
C GLU A 362 0.20 23.19 10.37
N ARG A 363 -0.88 23.69 9.80
CA ARG A 363 -1.94 22.88 9.21
C ARG A 363 -1.66 22.62 7.74
N ARG A 364 -2.14 21.52 7.22
CA ARG A 364 -1.96 21.15 5.81
C ARG A 364 -2.52 22.16 4.80
N ASP A 365 -3.55 22.89 5.16
CA ASP A 365 -4.13 23.96 4.35
C ASP A 365 -3.30 25.26 4.34
N GLY A 366 -2.12 25.23 4.98
CA GLY A 366 -1.25 26.39 5.16
C GLY A 366 -1.69 27.29 6.33
N GLY A 367 -2.78 26.96 6.99
CA GLY A 367 -3.23 27.67 8.18
C GLY A 367 -2.26 27.49 9.35
N VAL A 368 -2.02 28.56 10.08
CA VAL A 368 -1.17 28.59 11.26
C VAL A 368 -2.02 28.85 12.50
N VAL A 369 -1.78 28.12 13.56
CA VAL A 369 -2.37 28.38 14.88
C VAL A 369 -1.23 28.47 15.90
N MET A 370 -1.24 29.47 16.74
CA MET A 370 -0.22 29.64 17.79
C MET A 370 -0.83 29.40 19.16
N ARG A 371 -0.10 28.65 20.00
CA ARG A 371 -0.50 28.35 21.38
C ARG A 371 0.62 28.63 22.36
N PHE A 372 0.23 29.07 23.54
CA PHE A 372 1.08 29.16 24.73
C PHE A 372 0.40 28.38 25.85
N GLY A 373 0.93 27.21 26.17
CA GLY A 373 0.22 26.26 27.01
C GLY A 373 -1.15 25.88 26.39
N THR A 374 -2.21 26.06 27.13
CA THR A 374 -3.60 25.81 26.71
C THR A 374 -4.22 26.98 25.94
N HIS A 375 -3.57 28.17 25.96
CA HIS A 375 -4.11 29.39 25.37
C HIS A 375 -3.82 29.49 23.89
N ARG A 376 -4.87 29.62 23.06
CA ARG A 376 -4.75 29.97 21.65
C ARG A 376 -4.48 31.47 21.55
N LEU A 377 -3.37 31.81 20.88
CA LEU A 377 -2.93 33.21 20.71
C LEU A 377 -3.54 33.82 19.45
N ARG A 378 -3.88 35.10 19.56
CA ARG A 378 -4.23 35.93 18.42
C ARG A 378 -2.97 36.56 17.88
N TYR A 379 -2.83 36.63 16.57
CA TYR A 379 -1.66 37.23 15.89
C TYR A 379 -2.06 37.89 14.59
N ARG A 380 -1.17 38.74 14.08
CA ARG A 380 -1.19 39.26 12.69
C ARG A 380 0.19 39.05 12.07
N GLU A 381 0.24 38.76 10.79
CA GLU A 381 1.49 38.72 10.03
C GLU A 381 1.96 40.22 9.78
N ILE A 382 3.25 40.45 9.94
CA ILE A 382 3.87 41.76 9.74
C ILE A 382 5.04 41.64 8.77
N ASP A 383 5.22 42.67 7.92
CA ASP A 383 6.37 42.75 7.01
C ASP A 383 7.60 43.22 7.75
N ALA A 384 8.68 42.45 7.75
CA ALA A 384 9.95 42.77 8.43
C ALA A 384 10.58 44.11 8.03
N LYS A 385 10.27 44.60 6.84
CA LYS A 385 10.84 45.87 6.31
C LYS A 385 10.13 47.15 6.76
N LYS A 386 8.88 47.07 7.18
CA LYS A 386 8.12 48.29 7.60
C LYS A 386 8.31 48.66 9.06
N ASP A 387 8.71 47.68 9.91
CA ASP A 387 8.84 47.97 11.35
C ASP A 387 10.21 48.51 11.75
N GLU A 388 11.26 48.40 10.93
CA GLU A 388 12.54 49.11 11.16
C GLU A 388 12.42 50.63 10.86
N GLU A 389 11.52 51.01 9.96
CA GLU A 389 11.27 52.46 9.67
C GLU A 389 10.32 53.12 10.68
N ALA A 390 9.40 52.34 11.28
CA ALA A 390 8.46 52.87 12.29
C ALA A 390 9.03 52.98 13.71
N GLY A 391 10.15 52.28 14.00
CA GLY A 391 10.86 52.27 15.29
C GLY A 391 12.00 53.27 15.41
N GLY A 392 12.30 54.03 14.34
CA GLY A 392 13.45 54.92 14.23
C GLY A 392 13.28 56.32 14.80
N GLY A 393 12.35 56.58 15.69
CA GLY A 393 12.07 57.93 16.25
C GLY A 393 12.33 58.06 17.74
N ARG A 394 13.44 57.55 18.27
CA ARG A 394 14.01 58.05 19.55
C ARG A 394 15.49 58.33 19.34
N GLU A 395 15.78 59.60 19.09
CA GLU A 395 17.11 60.14 19.18
C GLU A 395 17.71 59.75 20.54
N ARG A 396 18.74 58.92 20.49
CA ARG A 396 19.64 58.72 21.61
C ARG A 396 20.67 59.84 21.53
N GLU A 397 20.57 60.80 22.44
CA GLU A 397 21.66 61.73 22.69
C GLU A 397 22.99 60.96 22.78
N THR A 398 23.87 61.25 21.87
CA THR A 398 25.23 60.71 21.79
C THR A 398 26.08 61.32 22.87
N GLY A 399 26.10 60.75 24.05
CA GLY A 399 27.20 60.94 24.99
C GLY A 399 28.46 60.29 24.41
N GLU A 400 29.37 61.13 24.00
CA GLU A 400 30.67 60.82 23.43
C GLU A 400 31.52 60.01 24.48
N ARG A 401 31.53 58.68 24.37
CA ARG A 401 32.50 57.81 25.07
C ARG A 401 33.52 57.35 24.06
N THR A 402 34.69 58.05 24.04
CA THR A 402 35.91 57.63 23.34
C THR A 402 36.20 56.17 23.55
N ARG A 403 36.00 55.38 22.50
CA ARG A 403 36.47 54.01 22.41
C ARG A 403 37.99 54.00 22.24
N ARG A 404 38.73 53.70 23.26
CA ARG A 404 40.14 53.26 23.13
C ARG A 404 40.22 52.04 22.24
N ARG A 405 40.87 52.18 21.10
CA ARG A 405 41.25 51.08 20.20
C ARG A 405 42.12 50.09 20.98
N ARG A 406 41.70 48.82 21.05
CA ARG A 406 42.57 47.70 21.46
C ARG A 406 43.45 47.34 20.27
N PRO A 407 44.76 47.07 20.46
CA PRO A 407 45.63 46.61 19.40
C PRO A 407 45.31 45.18 19.06
N SER A 408 45.32 44.86 17.76
CA SER A 408 45.22 43.51 17.19
C SER A 408 46.49 42.70 17.54
N GLY A 409 46.35 41.81 18.49
CA GLY A 409 47.39 40.83 18.80
C GLY A 409 46.77 39.43 18.81
N SER A 410 47.07 38.63 17.82
CA SER A 410 46.72 37.20 17.72
C SER A 410 47.58 36.35 18.65
N GLY A 411 47.00 35.90 19.73
CA GLY A 411 47.61 34.89 20.60
C GLY A 411 46.67 34.52 21.75
N PRO A 412 46.65 33.27 22.21
CA PRO A 412 45.81 32.88 23.35
C PRO A 412 46.20 33.66 24.59
N TYR A 413 45.19 34.25 25.24
CA TYR A 413 45.39 34.97 26.50
C TYR A 413 46.11 34.12 27.53
N LYS A 414 47.31 34.55 27.94
CA LYS A 414 48.06 33.96 29.07
C LYS A 414 47.80 34.89 30.28
N PRO A 415 47.18 34.38 31.37
CA PRO A 415 47.04 35.16 32.58
C PRO A 415 48.38 35.52 33.20
N ALA A 416 48.48 36.68 33.85
CA ALA A 416 49.64 37.13 34.60
C ALA A 416 50.09 36.07 35.63
N ALA A 417 51.38 36.12 36.01
CA ALA A 417 52.01 35.11 36.89
C ALA A 417 51.35 34.97 38.26
N ASP A 418 50.73 36.02 38.75
CA ASP A 418 50.04 36.19 40.02
C ASP A 418 48.53 35.88 39.96
N HIS A 419 48.02 35.48 38.78
CA HIS A 419 46.58 35.23 38.63
C HIS A 419 46.13 33.98 39.42
N PRO A 420 45.01 34.03 40.21
CA PRO A 420 44.57 32.96 41.10
C PRO A 420 44.41 31.61 40.45
N TRP A 421 44.13 31.54 39.17
CA TRP A 421 43.97 30.29 38.41
C TRP A 421 45.28 29.55 38.12
N ARG A 422 46.46 30.15 38.37
CA ARG A 422 47.76 29.49 38.23
C ARG A 422 48.20 28.75 39.48
N ASN A 423 47.63 29.08 40.62
CA ASN A 423 48.00 28.54 41.95
C ASN A 423 46.97 27.57 42.55
N GLY A 424 45.94 27.18 41.82
CA GLY A 424 44.93 26.24 42.28
C GLY A 424 45.22 24.80 41.91
N GLY A 425 46.05 24.12 42.72
CA GLY A 425 46.24 22.70 42.46
C GLY A 425 47.37 22.04 43.30
N LYS A 426 47.26 22.15 44.61
CA LYS A 426 47.88 21.20 45.58
C LYS A 426 47.20 21.30 46.92
N LYS A 427 46.25 20.43 47.15
CA LYS A 427 46.03 19.68 48.38
C LYS A 427 45.22 18.44 48.02
#